data_2cf18d1efb3ca9883380d46db0ec0bf5
#
_entry.id   2cf18d1efb3ca9883380d46db0ec0bf5
#
_cell.length_a   1.000
_cell.length_b   1.000
_cell.length_c   1.000
_cell.angle_alpha   90.00
_cell.angle_beta   90.00
_cell.angle_gamma   90.00
#
_symmetry.space_group_name_H-M   'P 1'
#
loop_
_entity.id
_entity.type
_entity.pdbx_description
1 polymer ?
#
loop_
_entity_poly.entity_id
_entity_poly.type
_entity_poly.pdbx_seq_one_letter_code
_entity_poly.pdbx_strand_id
1 'polypeptide(L)'
;MKVLMFGWEFPPKIYGGLAVASYGITKGLSLQGDVETTFCMPKPTGEEENFLNIIGMNQVPIVWRDVNYDYLKSRLSTMSPEQYYALRDHIYSDFSYMHVNDLGCMDFAGGYPGNLHEEINNFSIIAGVVARQQEFDIIHAHDWLTYPAGVHAKMVSLSLI
;
A
#
# COMPACT_ATOMS: atom_id res chain seq x y z
N MET A 1 1.27 -16.13 -13.20
CA MET A 1 0.94 -15.79 -11.79
C MET A 1 1.21 -14.33 -11.57
N LYS A 2 0.23 -13.57 -11.02
CA LYS A 2 0.35 -12.14 -10.74
C LYS A 2 0.64 -11.91 -9.25
N VAL A 3 1.70 -11.18 -8.93
CA VAL A 3 2.12 -10.88 -7.56
C VAL A 3 1.98 -9.39 -7.30
N LEU A 4 1.17 -9.00 -6.31
CA LEU A 4 1.11 -7.65 -5.77
C LEU A 4 2.10 -7.57 -4.60
N MET A 5 3.22 -6.89 -4.80
CA MET A 5 4.30 -6.80 -3.81
C MET A 5 4.40 -5.42 -3.21
N PHE A 6 4.38 -5.33 -1.90
CA PHE A 6 4.59 -4.10 -1.14
C PHE A 6 6.02 -4.08 -0.60
N GLY A 7 6.78 -3.06 -0.95
CA GLY A 7 8.14 -2.83 -0.46
C GLY A 7 8.34 -1.36 -0.10
N TRP A 8 9.39 -1.07 0.68
CA TRP A 8 9.66 0.29 1.15
C TRP A 8 10.77 0.96 0.37
N GLU A 9 11.73 0.19 -0.07
CA GLU A 9 12.92 0.63 -0.79
C GLU A 9 13.12 -0.17 -2.08
N PHE A 10 13.65 0.51 -3.09
CA PHE A 10 14.07 -0.10 -4.35
C PHE A 10 15.22 0.71 -4.98
N PRO A 11 16.22 0.07 -5.64
CA PRO A 11 17.26 0.81 -6.38
C PRO A 11 16.66 1.70 -7.48
N PRO A 12 17.26 2.87 -7.76
CA PRO A 12 18.60 3.31 -7.35
C PRO A 12 18.70 3.88 -5.94
N LYS A 13 17.57 4.10 -5.24
CA LYS A 13 17.56 4.67 -3.91
C LYS A 13 17.72 3.56 -2.86
N ILE A 14 18.91 3.48 -2.27
CA ILE A 14 19.31 2.44 -1.34
C ILE A 14 19.66 3.07 0.01
N TYR A 15 18.94 2.70 1.07
CA TYR A 15 19.27 3.07 2.44
C TYR A 15 19.88 1.90 3.21
N GLY A 16 19.60 0.66 2.78
CA GLY A 16 20.09 -0.55 3.43
C GLY A 16 19.88 -1.82 2.62
N GLY A 17 19.97 -2.97 3.28
CA GLY A 17 19.82 -4.28 2.66
C GLY A 17 18.42 -4.55 2.08
N LEU A 18 17.40 -3.81 2.54
CA LEU A 18 16.03 -4.00 2.11
C LEU A 18 15.84 -3.72 0.61
N ALA A 19 16.43 -2.63 0.10
CA ALA A 19 16.38 -2.29 -1.32
C ALA A 19 17.03 -3.39 -2.19
N VAL A 20 18.18 -3.90 -1.76
CA VAL A 20 18.91 -4.95 -2.47
C VAL A 20 18.12 -6.26 -2.47
N ALA A 21 17.50 -6.60 -1.34
CA ALA A 21 16.65 -7.79 -1.22
C ALA A 21 15.40 -7.70 -2.11
N SER A 22 14.71 -6.54 -2.10
CA SER A 22 13.56 -6.26 -2.97
C SER A 22 13.91 -6.41 -4.44
N TYR A 23 15.04 -5.82 -4.85
CA TYR A 23 15.57 -5.95 -6.21
C TYR A 23 15.88 -7.41 -6.57
N GLY A 24 16.63 -8.12 -5.72
CA GLY A 24 17.02 -9.51 -5.97
C GLY A 24 15.82 -10.44 -6.12
N ILE A 25 14.81 -10.30 -5.26
CA ILE A 25 13.57 -11.10 -5.33
C ILE A 25 12.81 -10.78 -6.62
N THR A 26 12.54 -9.52 -6.91
CA THR A 26 11.77 -9.13 -8.08
C THR A 26 12.47 -9.46 -9.38
N LYS A 27 13.81 -9.30 -9.43
CA LYS A 27 14.63 -9.71 -10.58
C LYS A 27 14.59 -11.23 -10.78
N GLY A 28 14.72 -12.01 -9.69
CA GLY A 28 14.59 -13.45 -9.74
C GLY A 28 13.22 -13.90 -10.24
N LEU A 29 12.14 -13.28 -9.77
CA LEU A 29 10.79 -13.58 -10.25
C LEU A 29 10.60 -13.23 -11.73
N SER A 30 11.12 -12.10 -12.19
CA SER A 30 11.02 -11.70 -13.60
C SER A 30 11.71 -12.66 -14.55
N LEU A 31 12.77 -13.33 -14.10
CA LEU A 31 13.51 -14.33 -14.90
C LEU A 31 12.76 -15.67 -15.04
N GLN A 32 11.74 -15.93 -14.19
CA GLN A 32 10.92 -17.14 -14.32
C GLN A 32 10.02 -17.12 -15.57
N GLY A 33 9.68 -15.91 -16.07
CA GLY A 33 8.90 -15.73 -17.29
C GLY A 33 7.39 -15.95 -17.16
N ASP A 34 6.93 -16.62 -16.10
CA ASP A 34 5.52 -16.90 -15.79
C ASP A 34 4.97 -16.12 -14.60
N VAL A 35 5.79 -15.24 -14.02
CA VAL A 35 5.44 -14.38 -12.87
C VAL A 35 5.47 -12.91 -13.28
N GLU A 36 4.33 -12.27 -13.16
CA GLU A 36 4.18 -10.82 -13.33
C GLU A 36 4.13 -10.15 -11.93
N THR A 37 5.07 -9.27 -11.65
CA THR A 37 5.14 -8.58 -10.36
C THR A 37 4.80 -7.11 -10.52
N THR A 38 3.81 -6.63 -9.75
CA THR A 38 3.56 -5.22 -9.52
C THR A 38 4.13 -4.85 -8.16
N PHE A 39 5.15 -3.99 -8.16
CA PHE A 39 5.85 -3.55 -6.94
C PHE A 39 5.35 -2.17 -6.52
N CYS A 40 4.81 -2.08 -5.31
CA CYS A 40 4.30 -0.85 -4.73
C CYS A 40 5.30 -0.32 -3.70
N MET A 41 5.70 0.95 -3.83
CA MET A 41 6.64 1.60 -2.91
C MET A 41 6.18 3.03 -2.59
N PRO A 42 6.62 3.64 -1.47
CA PRO A 42 6.17 4.97 -1.07
C PRO A 42 6.39 6.04 -2.13
N LYS A 43 7.61 6.14 -2.65
CA LYS A 43 7.99 7.19 -3.61
C LYS A 43 9.11 6.71 -4.52
N PRO A 44 8.81 6.30 -5.77
CA PRO A 44 9.83 5.97 -6.75
C PRO A 44 10.60 7.21 -7.19
N THR A 45 11.79 6.99 -7.73
CA THR A 45 12.66 8.05 -8.30
C THR A 45 12.33 8.31 -9.77
N GLY A 46 11.75 7.32 -10.46
CA GLY A 46 11.55 7.33 -11.90
C GLY A 46 12.74 6.80 -12.70
N GLU A 47 13.80 6.35 -12.00
CA GLU A 47 15.02 5.80 -12.59
C GLU A 47 15.17 4.28 -12.32
N GLU A 48 14.11 3.64 -11.83
CA GLU A 48 14.07 2.20 -11.57
C GLU A 48 14.13 1.40 -12.88
N GLU A 49 14.72 0.19 -12.83
CA GLU A 49 14.81 -0.68 -14.01
C GLU A 49 13.42 -1.14 -14.51
N ASN A 50 13.26 -1.23 -15.84
CA ASN A 50 11.98 -1.52 -16.52
C ASN A 50 11.60 -3.01 -16.60
N PHE A 51 12.08 -3.87 -15.71
CA PHE A 51 11.74 -5.29 -15.75
C PHE A 51 10.50 -5.68 -14.93
N LEU A 52 9.94 -4.74 -14.19
CA LEU A 52 8.70 -4.90 -13.42
C LEU A 52 7.83 -3.65 -13.48
N ASN A 53 6.55 -3.81 -13.14
CA ASN A 53 5.65 -2.68 -12.98
C ASN A 53 5.82 -2.08 -11.58
N ILE A 54 6.14 -0.78 -11.49
CA ILE A 54 6.27 -0.05 -10.22
C ILE A 54 5.11 0.93 -10.06
N ILE A 55 4.46 0.89 -8.89
CA ILE A 55 3.44 1.85 -8.47
C ILE A 55 4.02 2.69 -7.33
N GLY A 56 4.17 3.99 -7.56
CA GLY A 56 4.44 4.96 -6.51
C GLY A 56 3.17 5.29 -5.73
N MET A 57 3.13 4.98 -4.44
CA MET A 57 1.96 5.24 -3.61
C MET A 57 1.67 6.75 -3.50
N ASN A 58 2.69 7.59 -3.64
CA ASN A 58 2.56 9.05 -3.73
C ASN A 58 1.88 9.54 -5.01
N GLN A 59 1.59 8.66 -5.96
CA GLN A 59 0.95 8.96 -7.24
C GLN A 59 -0.46 8.35 -7.36
N VAL A 60 -0.91 7.63 -6.35
CA VAL A 60 -2.24 7.00 -6.33
C VAL A 60 -3.26 7.98 -5.75
N PRO A 61 -4.23 8.45 -6.54
CA PRO A 61 -5.30 9.32 -6.05
C PRO A 61 -6.21 8.57 -5.09
N ILE A 62 -6.55 9.20 -3.97
CA ILE A 62 -7.48 8.66 -2.99
C ILE A 62 -8.85 9.28 -3.22
N VAL A 63 -9.82 8.43 -3.53
CA VAL A 63 -11.22 8.84 -3.55
C VAL A 63 -11.78 8.53 -2.16
N TRP A 64 -11.93 9.56 -1.35
CA TRP A 64 -12.36 9.47 0.06
C TRP A 64 -13.59 8.59 0.30
N ARG A 65 -14.54 8.62 -0.62
CA ARG A 65 -15.75 7.78 -0.56
C ARG A 65 -15.43 6.28 -0.56
N ASP A 66 -14.42 5.87 -1.33
CA ASP A 66 -14.08 4.47 -1.49
C ASP A 66 -13.28 3.95 -0.29
N VAL A 67 -12.40 4.77 0.27
CA VAL A 67 -11.66 4.46 1.50
C VAL A 67 -12.61 4.27 2.68
N ASN A 68 -13.53 5.20 2.88
CA ASN A 68 -14.49 5.15 3.99
C ASN A 68 -15.43 3.94 3.93
N TYR A 69 -15.95 3.63 2.72
CA TYR A 69 -16.97 2.59 2.56
C TYR A 69 -16.43 1.20 2.91
N ASP A 70 -15.24 0.86 2.44
CA ASP A 70 -14.73 -0.50 2.60
C ASP A 70 -14.06 -0.75 3.95
N TYR A 71 -13.42 0.25 4.53
CA TYR A 71 -12.95 0.17 5.91
C TYR A 71 -14.14 -0.04 6.87
N LEU A 72 -15.22 0.69 6.68
CA LEU A 72 -16.45 0.52 7.43
C LEU A 72 -17.10 -0.84 7.17
N LYS A 73 -17.22 -1.25 5.92
CA LYS A 73 -17.87 -2.52 5.53
C LYS A 73 -17.12 -3.74 6.08
N SER A 74 -15.79 -3.75 6.08
CA SER A 74 -14.99 -4.86 6.61
C SER A 74 -15.17 -5.06 8.12
N ARG A 75 -15.50 -4.00 8.87
CA ARG A 75 -15.70 -4.05 10.32
C ARG A 75 -17.16 -4.07 10.75
N LEU A 76 -18.08 -3.59 9.92
CA LEU A 76 -19.50 -3.45 10.27
C LEU A 76 -20.25 -4.77 10.44
N SER A 77 -19.81 -5.85 9.78
CA SER A 77 -20.50 -7.17 9.85
C SER A 77 -20.41 -7.84 11.21
N THR A 78 -19.59 -7.33 12.14
CA THR A 78 -19.30 -7.94 13.43
C THR A 78 -19.42 -6.99 14.63
N MET A 79 -19.83 -5.73 14.42
CA MET A 79 -19.83 -4.70 15.46
C MET A 79 -21.23 -4.37 16.00
N SER A 80 -21.31 -4.06 17.31
CA SER A 80 -22.49 -3.43 17.90
C SER A 80 -22.64 -1.97 17.40
N PRO A 81 -23.86 -1.37 17.45
CA PRO A 81 -24.06 0.03 17.08
C PRO A 81 -23.14 1.01 17.82
N GLU A 82 -22.86 0.78 19.09
CA GLU A 82 -21.98 1.63 19.91
C GLU A 82 -20.54 1.53 19.45
N GLN A 83 -20.05 0.33 19.13
CA GLN A 83 -18.73 0.12 18.55
C GLN A 83 -18.61 0.78 17.16
N TYR A 84 -19.68 0.77 16.37
CA TYR A 84 -19.75 1.45 15.08
C TYR A 84 -19.57 2.96 15.22
N TYR A 85 -20.31 3.59 16.13
CA TYR A 85 -20.23 5.05 16.33
C TYR A 85 -18.85 5.47 16.87
N ALA A 86 -18.29 4.73 17.82
CA ALA A 86 -16.96 4.98 18.35
C ALA A 86 -15.88 4.83 17.27
N LEU A 87 -15.97 3.79 16.41
CA LEU A 87 -15.06 3.58 15.30
C LEU A 87 -15.21 4.67 14.24
N ARG A 88 -16.44 5.06 13.90
CA ARG A 88 -16.72 6.15 12.97
C ARG A 88 -16.04 7.44 13.41
N ASP A 89 -16.20 7.82 14.66
CA ASP A 89 -15.64 9.05 15.20
C ASP A 89 -14.10 9.00 15.25
N HIS A 90 -13.53 7.85 15.53
CA HIS A 90 -12.09 7.61 15.46
C HIS A 90 -11.56 7.71 14.01
N ILE A 91 -12.25 7.09 13.06
CA ILE A 91 -11.92 7.17 11.63
C ILE A 91 -11.98 8.61 11.14
N TYR A 92 -13.04 9.36 11.46
CA TYR A 92 -13.14 10.77 11.06
C TYR A 92 -12.04 11.62 11.67
N SER A 93 -11.58 11.33 12.88
CA SER A 93 -10.42 12.01 13.47
C SER A 93 -9.13 11.66 12.72
N ASP A 94 -8.89 10.39 12.42
CA ASP A 94 -7.69 9.93 11.70
C ASP A 94 -7.63 10.51 10.28
N PHE A 95 -8.76 10.53 9.57
CA PHE A 95 -8.85 11.11 8.21
C PHE A 95 -8.68 12.64 8.18
N SER A 96 -9.03 13.36 9.24
CA SER A 96 -8.86 14.81 9.31
C SER A 96 -7.38 15.24 9.31
N TYR A 97 -6.45 14.33 9.63
CA TYR A 97 -5.01 14.58 9.63
C TYR A 97 -4.30 14.17 8.34
N MET A 98 -5.00 13.52 7.41
CA MET A 98 -4.39 13.11 6.15
C MET A 98 -4.25 14.30 5.21
N HIS A 99 -3.03 14.72 4.99
CA HIS A 99 -2.70 15.74 4.00
C HIS A 99 -2.59 15.11 2.61
N VAL A 100 -3.54 15.42 1.75
CA VAL A 100 -3.46 15.12 0.31
C VAL A 100 -3.14 16.39 -0.47
N ASN A 101 -2.37 16.25 -1.55
CA ASN A 101 -2.09 17.34 -2.47
C ASN A 101 -3.31 17.64 -3.38
N ASP A 102 -3.19 18.63 -4.26
CA ASP A 102 -4.25 19.05 -5.18
C ASP A 102 -4.73 17.94 -6.13
N LEU A 103 -3.95 16.87 -6.30
CA LEU A 103 -4.29 15.69 -7.09
C LEU A 103 -4.98 14.59 -6.27
N GLY A 104 -5.21 14.82 -4.98
CA GLY A 104 -5.77 13.81 -4.07
C GLY A 104 -4.79 12.71 -3.67
N CYS A 105 -3.49 12.91 -3.86
CA CYS A 105 -2.44 11.95 -3.53
C CYS A 105 -1.76 12.33 -2.20
N MET A 106 -1.32 11.33 -1.44
CA MET A 106 -0.51 11.54 -0.24
C MET A 106 0.96 11.73 -0.61
N ASP A 107 1.66 12.63 0.10
CA ASP A 107 3.10 12.77 -0.02
C ASP A 107 3.82 11.77 0.90
N PHE A 108 4.97 11.28 0.40
CA PHE A 108 5.90 10.43 1.13
C PHE A 108 7.31 10.98 1.05
N ALA A 109 8.08 10.88 2.11
CA ALA A 109 9.50 11.25 2.11
C ALA A 109 10.33 10.30 1.22
N GLY A 110 9.86 9.07 1.06
CA GLY A 110 10.54 8.04 0.28
C GLY A 110 11.80 7.50 0.96
N GLY A 111 11.82 7.47 2.30
CA GLY A 111 12.91 6.99 3.14
C GLY A 111 12.42 6.72 4.55
N TYR A 112 13.21 7.09 5.56
CA TYR A 112 12.90 6.88 6.99
C TYR A 112 12.78 8.21 7.73
N PRO A 113 11.67 8.95 7.55
CA PRO A 113 11.46 10.22 8.22
C PRO A 113 11.12 10.06 9.72
N GLY A 114 11.11 11.18 10.46
CA GLY A 114 10.75 11.18 11.88
C GLY A 114 9.30 10.75 12.16
N ASN A 115 8.40 10.90 11.19
CA ASN A 115 6.99 10.48 11.24
C ASN A 115 6.76 9.12 10.53
N LEU A 116 7.71 8.21 10.55
CA LEU A 116 7.67 6.93 9.83
C LEU A 116 6.40 6.11 10.10
N HIS A 117 5.90 6.09 11.33
CA HIS A 117 4.66 5.36 11.66
C HIS A 117 3.43 5.93 10.95
N GLU A 118 3.37 7.23 10.77
CA GLU A 118 2.32 7.89 10.00
C GLU A 118 2.42 7.50 8.52
N GLU A 119 3.62 7.52 7.95
CA GLU A 119 3.84 7.09 6.56
C GLU A 119 3.48 5.61 6.34
N ILE A 120 3.78 4.72 7.29
CA ILE A 120 3.37 3.31 7.25
C ILE A 120 1.85 3.18 7.24
N ASN A 121 1.15 3.95 8.07
CA ASN A 121 -0.31 3.96 8.09
C ASN A 121 -0.89 4.46 6.76
N ASN A 122 -0.38 5.58 6.25
CA ASN A 122 -0.79 6.15 4.97
C ASN A 122 -0.53 5.17 3.81
N PHE A 123 0.63 4.53 3.80
CA PHE A 123 0.97 3.49 2.83
C PHE A 123 -0.02 2.32 2.88
N SER A 124 -0.41 1.88 4.08
CA SER A 124 -1.41 0.83 4.28
C SER A 124 -2.78 1.20 3.69
N ILE A 125 -3.22 2.45 3.86
CA ILE A 125 -4.51 2.90 3.33
C ILE A 125 -4.50 2.88 1.79
N ILE A 126 -3.44 3.42 1.18
CA ILE A 126 -3.30 3.42 -0.28
C ILE A 126 -3.18 1.99 -0.84
N ALA A 127 -2.55 1.07 -0.09
CA ALA A 127 -2.47 -0.33 -0.49
C ALA A 127 -3.85 -0.97 -0.67
N GLY A 128 -4.83 -0.60 0.16
CA GLY A 128 -6.22 -1.00 -0.03
C GLY A 128 -6.85 -0.43 -1.32
N VAL A 129 -6.52 0.81 -1.68
CA VAL A 129 -6.98 1.43 -2.95
C VAL A 129 -6.38 0.69 -4.15
N VAL A 130 -5.06 0.43 -4.12
CA VAL A 130 -4.35 -0.29 -5.19
C VAL A 130 -4.89 -1.71 -5.35
N ALA A 131 -5.11 -2.43 -4.24
CA ALA A 131 -5.61 -3.81 -4.26
C ALA A 131 -6.99 -3.96 -4.92
N ARG A 132 -7.80 -2.90 -4.98
CA ARG A 132 -9.08 -2.90 -5.71
C ARG A 132 -8.93 -2.64 -7.20
N GLN A 133 -7.85 -1.98 -7.59
CA GLN A 133 -7.60 -1.56 -8.96
C GLN A 133 -6.72 -2.56 -9.73
N GLN A 134 -6.05 -3.48 -9.01
CA GLN A 134 -5.13 -4.45 -9.58
C GLN A 134 -5.67 -5.87 -9.47
N GLU A 135 -5.46 -6.66 -10.52
CA GLU A 135 -5.66 -8.11 -10.45
C GLU A 135 -4.39 -8.79 -9.96
N PHE A 136 -4.51 -9.67 -8.97
CA PHE A 136 -3.39 -10.43 -8.43
C PHE A 136 -3.83 -11.77 -7.85
N ASP A 137 -2.91 -12.72 -7.87
CA ASP A 137 -3.06 -14.05 -7.28
C ASP A 137 -2.49 -14.10 -5.85
N ILE A 138 -1.40 -13.36 -5.61
CA ILE A 138 -0.64 -13.37 -4.36
C ILE A 138 -0.33 -11.94 -3.91
N ILE A 139 -0.42 -11.70 -2.60
CA ILE A 139 0.10 -10.49 -1.93
C ILE A 139 1.42 -10.87 -1.24
N HIS A 140 2.48 -10.10 -1.53
CA HIS A 140 3.77 -10.20 -0.84
C HIS A 140 4.06 -8.88 -0.12
N ALA A 141 4.04 -8.88 1.20
CA ALA A 141 4.48 -7.74 2.02
C ALA A 141 5.93 -7.99 2.46
N HIS A 142 6.84 -7.16 1.99
CA HIS A 142 8.27 -7.30 2.21
C HIS A 142 8.73 -6.41 3.35
N ASP A 143 9.07 -7.03 4.48
CA ASP A 143 9.46 -6.40 5.74
C ASP A 143 8.29 -5.78 6.55
N TRP A 144 8.51 -5.57 7.84
CA TRP A 144 7.53 -5.10 8.83
C TRP A 144 6.87 -3.76 8.46
N LEU A 145 7.60 -2.88 7.77
CA LEU A 145 7.10 -1.60 7.26
C LEU A 145 5.87 -1.75 6.36
N THR A 146 5.77 -2.87 5.65
CA THR A 146 4.71 -3.12 4.67
C THR A 146 3.69 -4.16 5.12
N TYR A 147 3.86 -4.80 6.28
CA TYR A 147 2.88 -5.76 6.80
C TYR A 147 1.48 -5.16 6.95
N PRO A 148 1.29 -3.93 7.48
CA PRO A 148 -0.02 -3.31 7.53
C PRO A 148 -0.66 -3.15 6.14
N ALA A 149 0.13 -2.82 5.12
CA ALA A 149 -0.33 -2.72 3.73
C ALA A 149 -0.80 -4.07 3.19
N GLY A 150 -0.03 -5.14 3.40
CA GLY A 150 -0.39 -6.50 3.00
C GLY A 150 -1.69 -6.97 3.66
N VAL A 151 -1.84 -6.72 4.96
CA VAL A 151 -3.07 -7.06 5.70
C VAL A 151 -4.27 -6.29 5.16
N HIS A 152 -4.15 -4.97 4.96
CA HIS A 152 -5.26 -4.16 4.46
C HIS A 152 -5.64 -4.54 3.02
N ALA A 153 -4.67 -4.74 2.13
CA ALA A 153 -4.91 -5.19 0.77
C ALA A 153 -5.66 -6.54 0.75
N LYS A 154 -5.27 -7.49 1.62
CA LYS A 154 -5.97 -8.77 1.76
C LYS A 154 -7.41 -8.62 2.24
N MET A 155 -7.65 -7.78 3.24
CA MET A 155 -9.00 -7.54 3.77
C MET A 155 -9.91 -6.96 2.70
N VAL A 156 -9.42 -6.00 1.91
CA VAL A 156 -10.18 -5.36 0.85
C VAL A 156 -10.46 -6.33 -0.30
N SER A 157 -9.49 -7.14 -0.71
CA SER A 157 -9.66 -8.12 -1.81
C SER A 157 -10.70 -9.20 -1.52
N LEU A 158 -10.83 -9.62 -0.25
CA LEU A 158 -11.87 -10.59 0.19
C LEU A 158 -13.29 -10.01 0.16
N SER A 159 -13.45 -8.69 0.16
CA SER A 159 -14.77 -8.04 0.09
C SER A 159 -15.27 -7.84 -1.35
N LEU A 160 -14.47 -8.21 -2.35
CA LEU A 160 -14.82 -8.14 -3.78
C LEU A 160 -15.35 -9.47 -4.34
N ILE A 161 -15.35 -10.54 -3.53
CA ILE A 161 -15.93 -11.86 -3.83
C ILE A 161 -17.31 -11.97 -3.17
#